data_339038f149b6a1f6deb292006e0e1f11
#
_entry.id   339038f149b6a1f6deb292006e0e1f11
#
_cell.length_a   1.000
_cell.length_b   1.000
_cell.length_c   1.000
_cell.angle_alpha   90.00
_cell.angle_beta   90.00
_cell.angle_gamma   90.00
#
_symmetry.space_group_name_H-M   'P 1'
#
loop_
_entity.id
_entity.type
_entity.pdbx_description
1 polymer ?
#
loop_
_entity_poly.entity_id
_entity_poly.type
_entity_poly.pdbx_seq_one_letter_code
_entity_poly.pdbx_strand_id
1 'polypeptide(L)'
;MLKDILHFRRAVRYYAPTPISEEKVRECLRLATLAPTGFNMQLYELYHITDKALLEKLAHACLDQLTASTAQQMVVFVTRQDKHRQHAKMILEFERGNIQRNSPPERQAKRIKDKESLYKKLIPFVYSRFFGLLGAFRKLSGVIGWFRPMVRELSESDIRVEVHKSCGLAAQTFMLAMAEEGYDTCPLGGYDSHRIKKLLHLPYGAEVCMVVTCGLREERGIWGERFRLPFEEVYRHK
;
A
#
# COMPACT_ATOMS: atom_id res chain seq x y z
N MET A 1 -14.45 16.10 -11.19
CA MET A 1 -13.43 16.65 -10.22
C MET A 1 -13.31 15.71 -9.02
N LEU A 2 -12.28 15.90 -8.14
CA LEU A 2 -12.05 14.99 -6.99
C LEU A 2 -13.27 14.80 -6.07
N LYS A 3 -14.05 15.84 -5.85
CA LYS A 3 -15.29 15.75 -5.05
C LYS A 3 -16.27 14.73 -5.63
N ASP A 4 -16.46 14.73 -6.93
CA ASP A 4 -17.41 13.84 -7.63
C ASP A 4 -16.94 12.39 -7.53
N ILE A 5 -15.62 12.16 -7.69
CA ILE A 5 -14.99 10.85 -7.53
C ILE A 5 -15.20 10.32 -6.09
N LEU A 6 -15.00 11.17 -5.07
CA LEU A 6 -15.20 10.80 -3.68
C LEU A 6 -16.68 10.50 -3.36
N HIS A 7 -17.62 11.20 -4.01
CA HIS A 7 -19.06 10.91 -3.89
C HIS A 7 -19.45 9.67 -4.67
N PHE A 8 -18.93 9.46 -5.87
CA PHE A 8 -19.19 8.28 -6.70
C PHE A 8 -18.69 7.01 -6.02
N ARG A 9 -17.44 7.01 -5.50
CA ARG A 9 -16.83 5.82 -4.91
C ARG A 9 -17.61 5.31 -3.68
N ARG A 10 -18.08 4.09 -3.78
CA ARG A 10 -18.72 3.34 -2.69
C ARG A 10 -18.02 1.98 -2.53
N ALA A 11 -18.20 1.33 -1.39
CA ALA A 11 -17.88 -0.09 -1.23
C ALA A 11 -18.98 -0.91 -1.88
N VAL A 12 -18.74 -1.41 -3.08
CA VAL A 12 -19.72 -2.17 -3.86
C VAL A 12 -19.71 -3.64 -3.45
N ARG A 13 -20.87 -4.18 -3.15
CA ARG A 13 -21.03 -5.54 -2.60
C ARG A 13 -21.51 -6.57 -3.62
N TYR A 14 -21.91 -6.12 -4.79
CA TYR A 14 -22.35 -6.97 -5.88
C TYR A 14 -22.05 -6.31 -7.23
N TYR A 15 -21.35 -7.05 -8.09
CA TYR A 15 -20.95 -6.57 -9.41
C TYR A 15 -21.78 -7.22 -10.50
N ALA A 16 -22.04 -6.46 -11.56
CA ALA A 16 -22.61 -6.95 -12.80
C ALA A 16 -21.63 -7.91 -13.49
N PRO A 17 -22.13 -8.89 -14.26
CA PRO A 17 -21.29 -9.81 -15.02
C PRO A 17 -20.60 -9.18 -16.23
N THR A 18 -20.66 -7.85 -16.35
CA THR A 18 -20.07 -7.07 -17.43
C THR A 18 -18.56 -6.96 -17.23
N PRO A 19 -17.74 -7.42 -18.18
CA PRO A 19 -16.29 -7.30 -18.09
C PRO A 19 -15.82 -5.84 -18.00
N ILE A 20 -14.72 -5.59 -17.29
CA ILE A 20 -14.02 -4.32 -17.28
C ILE A 20 -12.66 -4.44 -17.98
N SER A 21 -12.15 -3.34 -18.53
CA SER A 21 -10.88 -3.35 -19.27
C SER A 21 -9.68 -3.59 -18.37
N GLU A 22 -8.87 -4.60 -18.69
CA GLU A 22 -7.62 -4.90 -17.99
C GLU A 22 -6.60 -3.76 -18.15
N GLU A 23 -6.54 -3.13 -19.33
CA GLU A 23 -5.65 -2.01 -19.62
C GLU A 23 -5.96 -0.80 -18.74
N LYS A 24 -7.26 -0.47 -18.58
CA LYS A 24 -7.68 0.62 -17.70
C LYS A 24 -7.35 0.33 -16.25
N VAL A 25 -7.61 -0.89 -15.76
CA VAL A 25 -7.22 -1.30 -14.40
C VAL A 25 -5.71 -1.23 -14.22
N ARG A 26 -4.92 -1.67 -15.20
CA ARG A 26 -3.46 -1.56 -15.19
C ARG A 26 -2.99 -0.11 -15.14
N GLU A 27 -3.63 0.79 -15.90
CA GLU A 27 -3.32 2.22 -15.82
C GLU A 27 -3.65 2.80 -14.44
N CYS A 28 -4.80 2.46 -13.86
CA CYS A 28 -5.13 2.84 -12.48
C CYS A 28 -4.09 2.32 -11.48
N LEU A 29 -3.53 1.13 -11.68
CA LEU A 29 -2.44 0.59 -10.86
C LEU A 29 -1.15 1.39 -11.04
N ARG A 30 -0.85 1.84 -12.26
CA ARG A 30 0.30 2.71 -12.54
C ARG A 30 0.14 4.04 -11.79
N LEU A 31 -1.05 4.66 -11.81
CA LEU A 31 -1.35 5.87 -11.05
C LEU A 31 -1.22 5.63 -9.54
N ALA A 32 -1.62 4.46 -9.04
CA ALA A 32 -1.47 4.11 -7.63
C ALA A 32 -0.01 4.13 -7.16
N THR A 33 0.96 3.89 -8.04
CA THR A 33 2.38 3.96 -7.68
C THR A 33 2.89 5.38 -7.43
N LEU A 34 2.12 6.41 -7.75
CA LEU A 34 2.42 7.81 -7.44
C LEU A 34 2.08 8.18 -5.98
N ALA A 35 1.43 7.29 -5.24
CA ALA A 35 1.16 7.49 -3.83
C ALA A 35 2.47 7.67 -3.02
N PRO A 36 2.49 8.57 -2.02
CA PRO A 36 3.67 8.76 -1.19
C PRO A 36 3.97 7.54 -0.33
N THR A 37 5.26 7.28 -0.09
CA THR A 37 5.72 6.21 0.80
C THR A 37 6.85 6.69 1.70
N GLY A 38 6.96 6.10 2.89
CA GLY A 38 8.05 6.42 3.82
C GLY A 38 9.42 6.27 3.16
N PHE A 39 10.24 7.33 3.19
CA PHE A 39 11.55 7.40 2.52
C PHE A 39 11.51 7.06 1.02
N ASN A 40 10.37 7.17 0.37
CA ASN A 40 10.13 6.73 -1.01
C ASN A 40 10.45 5.24 -1.25
N MET A 41 10.33 4.41 -0.23
CA MET A 41 10.80 3.02 -0.28
C MET A 41 9.92 2.10 -1.13
N GLN A 42 8.64 2.45 -1.37
CA GLN A 42 7.71 1.70 -2.23
C GLN A 42 7.73 0.19 -1.95
N LEU A 43 7.69 -0.19 -0.67
CA LEU A 43 7.79 -1.59 -0.20
C LEU A 43 6.47 -2.34 -0.37
N TYR A 44 5.96 -2.39 -1.58
CA TYR A 44 4.76 -3.14 -1.94
C TYR A 44 4.86 -3.73 -3.35
N GLU A 45 4.02 -4.69 -3.62
CA GLU A 45 3.73 -5.26 -4.94
C GLU A 45 2.23 -5.30 -5.17
N LEU A 46 1.82 -5.15 -6.41
CA LEU A 46 0.43 -5.09 -6.85
C LEU A 46 0.17 -6.32 -7.73
N TYR A 47 -0.62 -7.26 -7.23
CA TYR A 47 -1.00 -8.46 -7.97
C TYR A 47 -2.36 -8.21 -8.60
N HIS A 48 -2.41 -8.06 -9.92
CA HIS A 48 -3.63 -7.90 -10.70
C HIS A 48 -4.07 -9.26 -11.23
N ILE A 49 -5.27 -9.68 -10.87
CA ILE A 49 -5.82 -11.00 -11.15
C ILE A 49 -7.01 -10.87 -12.08
N THR A 50 -6.93 -11.53 -13.23
CA THR A 50 -7.95 -11.56 -14.28
C THR A 50 -8.34 -12.99 -14.65
N ASP A 51 -7.51 -13.99 -14.31
CA ASP A 51 -7.80 -15.39 -14.55
C ASP A 51 -8.98 -15.87 -13.70
N LYS A 52 -10.03 -16.40 -14.36
CA LYS A 52 -11.29 -16.80 -13.72
C LYS A 52 -11.09 -17.87 -12.66
N ALA A 53 -10.26 -18.88 -12.93
CA ALA A 53 -10.04 -19.97 -11.98
C ALA A 53 -9.29 -19.49 -10.73
N LEU A 54 -8.40 -18.51 -10.89
CA LEU A 54 -7.71 -17.90 -9.76
C LEU A 54 -8.64 -16.94 -9.00
N LEU A 55 -9.52 -16.19 -9.70
CA LEU A 55 -10.54 -15.34 -9.06
C LEU A 55 -11.47 -16.16 -8.15
N GLU A 56 -11.97 -17.31 -8.61
CA GLU A 56 -12.80 -18.21 -7.80
C GLU A 56 -12.07 -18.70 -6.53
N LYS A 57 -10.81 -19.12 -6.66
CA LYS A 57 -9.98 -19.53 -5.51
C LYS A 57 -9.71 -18.38 -4.54
N LEU A 58 -9.51 -17.16 -5.05
CA LEU A 58 -9.34 -15.96 -4.24
C LEU A 58 -10.65 -15.55 -3.57
N ALA A 59 -11.79 -15.67 -4.23
CA ALA A 59 -13.11 -15.42 -3.65
C ALA A 59 -13.33 -16.34 -2.42
N HIS A 60 -12.98 -17.64 -2.56
CA HIS A 60 -13.02 -18.56 -1.43
C HIS A 60 -12.05 -18.16 -0.30
N ALA A 61 -10.83 -17.73 -0.64
CA ALA A 61 -9.90 -17.21 0.36
C ALA A 61 -10.38 -15.89 1.00
N CYS A 62 -11.28 -15.16 0.34
CA CYS A 62 -12.00 -13.98 0.85
C CYS A 62 -13.33 -14.34 1.53
N LEU A 63 -13.48 -15.59 2.02
CA LEU A 63 -14.63 -16.08 2.79
C LEU A 63 -15.94 -16.06 2.01
N ASP A 64 -15.87 -16.26 0.70
CA ASP A 64 -16.99 -16.29 -0.25
C ASP A 64 -17.92 -15.06 -0.16
N GLN A 65 -17.32 -13.89 0.25
CA GLN A 65 -18.07 -12.65 0.30
C GLN A 65 -18.62 -12.31 -1.09
N LEU A 66 -19.85 -11.86 -1.18
CA LEU A 66 -20.53 -11.52 -2.46
C LEU A 66 -19.70 -10.59 -3.35
N THR A 67 -19.03 -9.62 -2.75
CA THR A 67 -18.14 -8.70 -3.48
C THR A 67 -16.94 -9.41 -4.10
N ALA A 68 -16.46 -10.50 -3.51
CA ALA A 68 -15.38 -11.31 -4.07
C ALA A 68 -15.92 -12.30 -5.13
N SER A 69 -17.04 -12.98 -4.84
CA SER A 69 -17.61 -14.00 -5.73
C SER A 69 -18.14 -13.42 -7.04
N THR A 70 -18.49 -12.12 -7.07
CA THR A 70 -19.01 -11.44 -8.26
C THR A 70 -18.01 -10.52 -8.94
N ALA A 71 -16.81 -10.35 -8.39
CA ALA A 71 -15.78 -9.49 -8.93
C ALA A 71 -15.34 -9.91 -10.34
N GLN A 72 -15.20 -8.94 -11.24
CA GLN A 72 -14.69 -9.19 -12.59
C GLN A 72 -13.16 -9.29 -12.61
N GLN A 73 -12.52 -8.56 -11.72
CA GLN A 73 -11.06 -8.59 -11.48
C GLN A 73 -10.79 -8.33 -10.00
N MET A 74 -9.61 -8.72 -9.54
CA MET A 74 -9.15 -8.41 -8.19
C MET A 74 -7.73 -7.87 -8.21
N VAL A 75 -7.42 -6.99 -7.25
CA VAL A 75 -6.06 -6.55 -7.00
C VAL A 75 -5.68 -6.89 -5.56
N VAL A 76 -4.60 -7.64 -5.39
CA VAL A 76 -4.04 -7.93 -4.07
C VAL A 76 -2.84 -7.01 -3.83
N PHE A 77 -2.97 -6.15 -2.84
CA PHE A 77 -1.92 -5.26 -2.36
C PHE A 77 -1.06 -6.01 -1.34
N VAL A 78 0.21 -6.20 -1.66
CA VAL A 78 1.14 -7.01 -0.87
C VAL A 78 2.29 -6.14 -0.38
N THR A 79 2.55 -6.13 0.93
CA THR A 79 3.74 -5.45 1.46
C THR A 79 4.99 -6.32 1.29
N ARG A 80 6.10 -5.68 0.94
CA ARG A 80 7.40 -6.31 0.63
C ARG A 80 8.52 -5.68 1.45
N GLN A 81 8.38 -5.67 2.78
CA GLN A 81 9.44 -5.16 3.66
C GLN A 81 10.77 -5.89 3.46
N ASP A 82 10.73 -7.16 3.07
CA ASP A 82 11.89 -7.99 2.73
C ASP A 82 12.77 -7.37 1.61
N LYS A 83 12.20 -6.57 0.71
CA LYS A 83 12.93 -5.91 -0.38
C LYS A 83 13.61 -4.58 -0.01
N HIS A 84 13.60 -4.19 1.26
CA HIS A 84 14.10 -2.87 1.68
C HIS A 84 15.54 -2.59 1.23
N ARG A 85 16.45 -3.59 1.25
CA ARG A 85 17.84 -3.42 0.79
C ARG A 85 17.94 -3.22 -0.72
N GLN A 86 17.13 -3.97 -1.48
CA GLN A 86 17.08 -3.85 -2.94
C GLN A 86 16.56 -2.47 -3.36
N HIS A 87 15.42 -2.04 -2.80
CA HIS A 87 14.83 -0.74 -3.11
C HIS A 87 15.73 0.41 -2.64
N ALA A 88 16.34 0.32 -1.47
CA ALA A 88 17.29 1.33 -1.00
C ALA A 88 18.47 1.52 -1.97
N LYS A 89 19.00 0.43 -2.57
CA LYS A 89 20.06 0.51 -3.58
C LYS A 89 19.60 1.24 -4.84
N MET A 90 18.41 0.89 -5.36
CA MET A 90 17.84 1.52 -6.56
C MET A 90 17.57 3.02 -6.34
N ILE A 91 17.01 3.37 -5.17
CA ILE A 91 16.72 4.76 -4.82
C ILE A 91 18.00 5.57 -4.66
N LEU A 92 19.03 5.00 -4.02
CA LEU A 92 20.32 5.68 -3.86
C LEU A 92 20.98 5.97 -5.21
N GLU A 93 20.88 5.04 -6.16
CA GLU A 93 21.42 5.25 -7.51
C GLU A 93 20.69 6.40 -8.23
N PHE A 94 19.37 6.42 -8.18
CA PHE A 94 18.58 7.52 -8.69
C PHE A 94 18.93 8.86 -8.03
N GLU A 95 19.04 8.87 -6.68
CA GLU A 95 19.33 10.09 -5.91
C GLU A 95 20.72 10.67 -6.21
N ARG A 96 21.72 9.84 -6.48
CA ARG A 96 23.04 10.31 -6.91
C ARG A 96 22.93 11.12 -8.21
N GLY A 97 22.28 10.56 -9.24
CA GLY A 97 22.07 11.26 -10.49
C GLY A 97 21.18 12.51 -10.33
N ASN A 98 20.15 12.45 -9.48
CA ASN A 98 19.30 13.58 -9.18
C ASN A 98 20.10 14.73 -8.51
N ILE A 99 20.96 14.42 -7.54
CA ILE A 99 21.81 15.41 -6.86
C ILE A 99 22.80 16.06 -7.86
N GLN A 100 23.42 15.27 -8.72
CA GLN A 100 24.35 15.77 -9.74
C GLN A 100 23.67 16.77 -10.70
N ARG A 101 22.44 16.48 -11.12
CA ARG A 101 21.69 17.37 -12.04
C ARG A 101 21.08 18.60 -11.37
N ASN A 102 20.66 18.48 -10.10
CA ASN A 102 19.78 19.47 -9.48
C ASN A 102 20.38 20.12 -8.21
N SER A 103 21.67 19.91 -7.92
CA SER A 103 22.32 20.53 -6.76
C SER A 103 23.54 21.36 -7.16
N PRO A 104 23.81 22.50 -6.49
CA PRO A 104 25.03 23.25 -6.69
C PRO A 104 26.28 22.37 -6.46
N PRO A 105 27.34 22.50 -7.31
CA PRO A 105 28.52 21.64 -7.27
C PRO A 105 29.15 21.50 -5.86
N GLU A 106 29.26 22.61 -5.14
CA GLU A 106 29.86 22.66 -3.81
C GLU A 106 29.06 21.88 -2.74
N ARG A 107 27.79 21.56 -3.00
CA ARG A 107 26.91 20.82 -2.07
C ARG A 107 26.73 19.34 -2.46
N GLN A 108 27.11 18.97 -3.67
CA GLN A 108 26.86 17.62 -4.20
C GLN A 108 27.50 16.53 -3.36
N ALA A 109 28.79 16.65 -3.04
CA ALA A 109 29.53 15.65 -2.27
C ALA A 109 28.90 15.40 -0.90
N LYS A 110 28.51 16.47 -0.17
CA LYS A 110 27.86 16.37 1.13
C LYS A 110 26.49 15.68 0.99
N ARG A 111 25.64 16.10 0.04
CA ARG A 111 24.32 15.54 -0.16
C ARG A 111 24.37 14.06 -0.55
N ILE A 112 25.30 13.65 -1.39
CA ILE A 112 25.52 12.24 -1.77
C ILE A 112 25.90 11.43 -0.50
N LYS A 113 26.85 11.92 0.30
CA LYS A 113 27.24 11.26 1.56
C LYS A 113 26.08 11.09 2.54
N ASP A 114 25.22 12.12 2.65
CA ASP A 114 24.03 12.07 3.51
C ASP A 114 23.04 10.99 3.01
N LYS A 115 22.78 10.92 1.69
CA LYS A 115 21.94 9.88 1.08
C LYS A 115 22.55 8.48 1.21
N GLU A 116 23.85 8.35 1.08
CA GLU A 116 24.55 7.08 1.32
C GLU A 116 24.41 6.62 2.78
N SER A 117 24.56 7.53 3.74
CA SER A 117 24.33 7.21 5.15
C SER A 117 22.90 6.75 5.40
N LEU A 118 21.92 7.43 4.79
CA LEU A 118 20.50 7.08 4.90
C LEU A 118 20.24 5.67 4.31
N TYR A 119 20.51 5.46 3.02
CA TYR A 119 20.10 4.23 2.31
C TYR A 119 21.02 3.03 2.53
N LYS A 120 22.30 3.22 2.87
CA LYS A 120 23.23 2.11 3.18
C LYS A 120 23.26 1.71 4.64
N LYS A 121 22.93 2.62 5.59
CA LYS A 121 23.04 2.36 7.03
C LYS A 121 21.68 2.43 7.74
N LEU A 122 21.01 3.60 7.71
CA LEU A 122 19.79 3.82 8.48
C LEU A 122 18.63 2.95 7.98
N ILE A 123 18.35 2.92 6.67
CA ILE A 123 17.25 2.15 6.11
C ILE A 123 17.40 0.64 6.38
N PRO A 124 18.56 0.00 6.12
CA PRO A 124 18.77 -1.40 6.50
C PRO A 124 18.60 -1.65 8.00
N PHE A 125 19.08 -0.75 8.84
CA PHE A 125 18.92 -0.87 10.29
C PHE A 125 17.45 -0.80 10.71
N VAL A 126 16.67 0.16 10.17
CA VAL A 126 15.26 0.38 10.54
C VAL A 126 14.36 -0.74 10.01
N TYR A 127 14.53 -1.17 8.75
CA TYR A 127 13.62 -2.11 8.10
C TYR A 127 14.00 -3.60 8.27
N SER A 128 15.18 -3.92 8.80
CA SER A 128 15.55 -5.32 9.08
C SER A 128 14.69 -5.90 10.20
N ARG A 129 14.38 -7.21 10.09
CA ARG A 129 13.66 -7.99 11.11
C ARG A 129 14.57 -9.09 11.63
N PHE A 130 14.50 -9.37 12.92
CA PHE A 130 15.17 -10.50 13.55
C PHE A 130 14.42 -10.92 14.81
N PHE A 131 13.31 -11.65 14.64
CA PHE A 131 12.51 -12.24 15.73
C PHE A 131 12.16 -11.27 16.88
N GLY A 132 11.99 -9.98 16.57
CA GLY A 132 11.69 -8.94 17.56
C GLY A 132 12.90 -8.35 18.28
N LEU A 133 14.07 -9.02 18.26
CA LEU A 133 15.27 -8.59 19.01
C LEU A 133 15.81 -7.24 18.52
N LEU A 134 15.85 -7.01 17.20
CA LEU A 134 16.25 -5.72 16.65
C LEU A 134 15.27 -4.61 17.03
N GLY A 135 13.98 -4.94 17.12
CA GLY A 135 12.95 -4.01 17.57
C GLY A 135 13.14 -3.61 19.04
N ALA A 136 13.43 -4.57 19.91
CA ALA A 136 13.74 -4.30 21.32
C ALA A 136 14.99 -3.41 21.47
N PHE A 137 16.07 -3.71 20.75
CA PHE A 137 17.28 -2.89 20.73
C PHE A 137 17.01 -1.46 20.24
N ARG A 138 16.23 -1.31 19.17
CA ARG A 138 15.85 0.02 18.64
C ARG A 138 14.98 0.80 19.64
N LYS A 139 14.07 0.14 20.36
CA LYS A 139 13.28 0.78 21.42
C LYS A 139 14.16 1.27 22.57
N LEU A 140 15.19 0.51 22.96
CA LEU A 140 16.13 0.94 24.00
C LEU A 140 16.85 2.23 23.60
N SER A 141 17.21 2.39 22.32
CA SER A 141 17.78 3.66 21.82
C SER A 141 16.80 4.84 21.92
N GLY A 142 15.50 4.59 22.08
CA GLY A 142 14.45 5.59 22.31
C GLY A 142 14.62 6.41 23.59
N VAL A 143 15.45 5.96 24.56
CA VAL A 143 15.84 6.74 25.75
C VAL A 143 16.49 8.07 25.36
N ILE A 144 17.22 8.12 24.22
CA ILE A 144 17.79 9.35 23.66
C ILE A 144 16.68 10.38 23.34
N GLY A 145 15.48 9.91 23.02
CA GLY A 145 14.31 10.76 22.75
C GLY A 145 13.78 11.55 23.95
N TRP A 146 14.28 11.29 25.18
CA TRP A 146 13.99 12.12 26.33
C TRP A 146 14.77 13.44 26.30
N PHE A 147 15.90 13.45 25.61
CA PHE A 147 16.81 14.60 25.55
C PHE A 147 16.70 15.37 24.22
N ARG A 148 16.20 14.73 23.16
CA ARG A 148 16.00 15.37 21.85
C ARG A 148 14.86 14.71 21.08
N PRO A 149 14.11 15.45 20.22
CA PRO A 149 13.10 14.88 19.37
C PRO A 149 13.67 13.76 18.48
N MET A 150 13.03 12.59 18.49
CA MET A 150 13.33 11.47 17.61
C MET A 150 12.11 10.58 17.40
N VAL A 151 12.11 9.78 16.35
CA VAL A 151 11.10 8.75 16.14
C VAL A 151 11.21 7.69 17.24
N ARG A 152 10.10 7.36 17.88
CA ARG A 152 10.04 6.39 18.99
C ARG A 152 9.43 5.05 18.57
N GLU A 153 8.62 5.06 17.49
CA GLU A 153 7.96 3.91 16.91
C GLU A 153 8.97 3.13 16.03
N LEU A 154 9.87 2.38 16.69
CA LEU A 154 10.99 1.68 16.04
C LEU A 154 10.99 0.17 16.27
N SER A 155 9.95 -0.41 16.90
CA SER A 155 9.82 -1.86 16.99
C SER A 155 9.62 -2.48 15.60
N GLU A 156 9.82 -3.79 15.48
CA GLU A 156 9.56 -4.49 14.23
C GLU A 156 8.07 -4.40 13.83
N SER A 157 7.18 -4.37 14.82
CA SER A 157 5.75 -4.17 14.61
C SER A 157 5.42 -2.75 14.14
N ASP A 158 6.05 -1.73 14.69
CA ASP A 158 5.83 -0.33 14.29
C ASP A 158 6.26 -0.13 12.83
N ILE A 159 7.43 -0.67 12.45
CA ILE A 159 7.91 -0.59 11.07
C ILE A 159 7.00 -1.38 10.11
N ARG A 160 6.47 -2.53 10.54
CA ARG A 160 5.46 -3.27 9.79
C ARG A 160 4.22 -2.40 9.51
N VAL A 161 3.70 -1.73 10.54
CA VAL A 161 2.56 -0.79 10.40
C VAL A 161 2.89 0.32 9.41
N GLU A 162 4.10 0.89 9.43
CA GLU A 162 4.51 1.95 8.52
C GLU A 162 4.53 1.48 7.05
N VAL A 163 4.98 0.25 6.80
CA VAL A 163 4.93 -0.34 5.46
C VAL A 163 3.48 -0.56 5.01
N HIS A 164 2.61 -1.03 5.90
CA HIS A 164 1.17 -1.19 5.61
C HIS A 164 0.47 0.15 5.35
N LYS A 165 0.79 1.22 6.10
CA LYS A 165 0.27 2.58 5.82
C LYS A 165 0.61 3.02 4.40
N SER A 166 1.88 2.89 4.00
CA SER A 166 2.33 3.23 2.65
C SER A 166 1.60 2.42 1.57
N CYS A 167 1.41 1.12 1.78
CA CYS A 167 0.65 0.25 0.88
C CYS A 167 -0.84 0.65 0.82
N GLY A 168 -1.43 1.03 1.96
CA GLY A 168 -2.81 1.52 2.06
C GLY A 168 -3.04 2.83 1.29
N LEU A 169 -2.05 3.74 1.28
CA LEU A 169 -2.10 4.95 0.46
C LEU A 169 -2.14 4.62 -1.04
N ALA A 170 -1.35 3.66 -1.49
CA ALA A 170 -1.39 3.18 -2.87
C ALA A 170 -2.75 2.53 -3.20
N ALA A 171 -3.32 1.72 -2.29
CA ALA A 171 -4.64 1.12 -2.46
C ALA A 171 -5.75 2.17 -2.53
N GLN A 172 -5.69 3.22 -1.71
CA GLN A 172 -6.66 4.33 -1.78
C GLN A 172 -6.53 5.11 -3.09
N THR A 173 -5.31 5.40 -3.54
CA THR A 173 -5.07 6.07 -4.82
C THR A 173 -5.61 5.24 -5.98
N PHE A 174 -5.38 3.93 -5.98
CA PHE A 174 -5.96 3.00 -6.95
C PHE A 174 -7.49 3.08 -6.99
N MET A 175 -8.15 3.01 -5.84
CA MET A 175 -9.62 3.05 -5.77
C MET A 175 -10.19 4.39 -6.28
N LEU A 176 -9.48 5.50 -6.12
CA LEU A 176 -9.87 6.79 -6.68
C LEU A 176 -9.70 6.83 -8.20
N ALA A 177 -8.58 6.31 -8.71
CA ALA A 177 -8.35 6.21 -10.15
C ALA A 177 -9.39 5.30 -10.84
N MET A 178 -9.75 4.16 -10.22
CA MET A 178 -10.84 3.31 -10.70
C MET A 178 -12.18 4.04 -10.74
N ALA A 179 -12.48 4.84 -9.72
CA ALA A 179 -13.70 5.63 -9.66
C ALA A 179 -13.74 6.75 -10.73
N GLU A 180 -12.59 7.31 -11.09
CA GLU A 180 -12.46 8.27 -12.20
C GLU A 180 -12.78 7.63 -13.54
N GLU A 181 -12.38 6.37 -13.74
CA GLU A 181 -12.72 5.57 -14.91
C GLU A 181 -14.17 5.03 -14.92
N GLY A 182 -14.97 5.38 -13.89
CA GLY A 182 -16.34 4.89 -13.72
C GLY A 182 -16.44 3.45 -13.22
N TYR A 183 -15.35 2.86 -12.77
CA TYR A 183 -15.31 1.50 -12.21
C TYR A 183 -15.50 1.51 -10.70
N ASP A 184 -16.09 0.44 -10.22
CA ASP A 184 -16.38 0.23 -8.81
C ASP A 184 -15.37 -0.67 -8.16
N THR A 185 -15.14 -0.41 -6.87
CA THR A 185 -14.21 -1.18 -6.05
C THR A 185 -14.76 -1.45 -4.66
N CYS A 186 -14.29 -2.54 -4.04
CA CYS A 186 -14.50 -2.78 -2.63
C CYS A 186 -13.22 -3.28 -1.97
N PRO A 187 -12.67 -2.54 -0.99
CA PRO A 187 -11.54 -3.04 -0.21
C PRO A 187 -12.01 -4.08 0.80
N LEU A 188 -11.32 -5.20 0.86
CA LEU A 188 -11.53 -6.31 1.78
C LEU A 188 -10.40 -6.38 2.79
N GLY A 189 -10.75 -6.41 4.07
CA GLY A 189 -9.85 -6.72 5.19
C GLY A 189 -10.08 -8.12 5.78
N GLY A 190 -11.24 -8.73 5.48
CA GLY A 190 -11.59 -10.08 5.92
C GLY A 190 -11.22 -11.12 4.85
N TYR A 191 -10.07 -11.79 5.01
CA TYR A 191 -9.58 -12.85 4.11
C TYR A 191 -8.61 -13.77 4.84
N ASP A 192 -8.45 -15.00 4.32
CA ASP A 192 -7.41 -15.92 4.74
C ASP A 192 -6.08 -15.60 4.04
N SER A 193 -5.24 -14.84 4.73
CA SER A 193 -3.94 -14.41 4.20
C SER A 193 -3.00 -15.58 3.87
N HIS A 194 -3.09 -16.71 4.59
CA HIS A 194 -2.27 -17.88 4.33
C HIS A 194 -2.63 -18.51 2.99
N ARG A 195 -3.94 -18.69 2.72
CA ARG A 195 -4.43 -19.20 1.43
C ARG A 195 -4.05 -18.26 0.28
N ILE A 196 -4.22 -16.95 0.43
CA ILE A 196 -3.82 -15.97 -0.61
C ILE A 196 -2.32 -16.07 -0.89
N LYS A 197 -1.48 -16.10 0.15
CA LYS A 197 -0.02 -16.25 -0.02
C LYS A 197 0.34 -17.52 -0.79
N LYS A 198 -0.32 -18.63 -0.53
CA LYS A 198 -0.11 -19.91 -1.24
C LYS A 198 -0.56 -19.81 -2.70
N LEU A 199 -1.74 -19.25 -2.96
CA LEU A 199 -2.29 -19.09 -4.32
C LEU A 199 -1.41 -18.21 -5.21
N LEU A 200 -0.85 -17.14 -4.64
CA LEU A 200 0.00 -16.18 -5.37
C LEU A 200 1.49 -16.49 -5.26
N HIS A 201 1.88 -17.62 -4.66
CA HIS A 201 3.28 -18.02 -4.45
C HIS A 201 4.12 -16.93 -3.79
N LEU A 202 3.55 -16.21 -2.79
CA LEU A 202 4.23 -15.12 -2.13
C LEU A 202 5.35 -15.64 -1.21
N PRO A 203 6.51 -14.97 -1.15
CA PRO A 203 7.60 -15.36 -0.27
C PRO A 203 7.22 -15.14 1.21
N TYR A 204 7.98 -15.77 2.10
CA TYR A 204 7.73 -15.72 3.56
C TYR A 204 7.63 -14.27 4.09
N GLY A 205 8.51 -13.36 3.64
CA GLY A 205 8.56 -11.96 4.09
C GLY A 205 7.46 -11.04 3.53
N ALA A 206 6.63 -11.55 2.58
CA ALA A 206 5.51 -10.79 2.04
C ALA A 206 4.28 -10.91 2.94
N GLU A 207 3.50 -9.82 3.05
CA GLU A 207 2.23 -9.83 3.78
C GLU A 207 1.12 -9.23 2.92
N VAL A 208 -0.07 -9.81 2.95
CA VAL A 208 -1.25 -9.25 2.28
C VAL A 208 -1.71 -8.03 3.08
N CYS A 209 -1.73 -6.87 2.44
CA CYS A 209 -2.21 -5.62 3.04
C CYS A 209 -3.72 -5.47 2.85
N MET A 210 -4.19 -5.72 1.64
CA MET A 210 -5.59 -5.52 1.25
C MET A 210 -5.89 -6.30 -0.02
N VAL A 211 -7.11 -6.80 -0.14
CA VAL A 211 -7.66 -7.26 -1.42
C VAL A 211 -8.68 -6.23 -1.88
N VAL A 212 -8.60 -5.79 -3.13
CA VAL A 212 -9.58 -4.88 -3.72
C VAL A 212 -10.27 -5.58 -4.88
N THR A 213 -11.57 -5.77 -4.76
CA THR A 213 -12.42 -6.30 -5.83
C THR A 213 -12.84 -5.19 -6.77
N CYS A 214 -12.95 -5.50 -8.07
CA CYS A 214 -13.18 -4.55 -9.13
C CYS A 214 -14.28 -5.04 -10.09
N GLY A 215 -15.12 -4.11 -10.57
CA GLY A 215 -16.20 -4.39 -11.53
C GLY A 215 -17.05 -3.17 -11.76
N LEU A 216 -18.23 -3.37 -12.32
CA LEU A 216 -19.30 -2.38 -12.43
C LEU A 216 -20.42 -2.79 -11.47
N ARG A 217 -20.94 -1.84 -10.70
CA ARG A 217 -22.03 -2.12 -9.75
C ARG A 217 -23.31 -2.56 -10.44
N GLU A 218 -23.99 -3.55 -9.89
CA GLU A 218 -25.40 -3.73 -10.12
C GLU A 218 -26.24 -2.75 -9.28
N GLU A 219 -27.51 -2.57 -9.62
CA GLU A 219 -28.45 -1.71 -8.89
C GLU A 219 -28.47 -2.03 -7.39
N ARG A 220 -28.47 -3.31 -7.02
CA ARG A 220 -28.38 -3.81 -5.63
C ARG A 220 -26.96 -3.85 -5.07
N GLY A 221 -25.96 -3.39 -5.81
CA GLY A 221 -24.54 -3.47 -5.42
C GLY A 221 -24.16 -2.55 -4.29
N ILE A 222 -24.95 -1.53 -3.99
CA ILE A 222 -24.75 -0.60 -2.88
C ILE A 222 -25.80 -0.87 -1.79
N TRP A 223 -25.33 -1.17 -0.59
CA TRP A 223 -26.21 -1.44 0.53
C TRP A 223 -26.49 -0.16 1.34
N GLY A 224 -27.66 0.42 1.14
CA GLY A 224 -28.13 1.57 1.89
C GLY A 224 -27.37 2.88 1.64
N GLU A 225 -27.66 3.86 2.48
CA GLU A 225 -27.08 5.18 2.41
C GLU A 225 -25.64 5.23 2.94
N ARG A 226 -24.90 6.29 2.61
CA ARG A 226 -23.58 6.52 3.16
C ARG A 226 -23.68 7.15 4.55
N PHE A 227 -23.34 6.39 5.56
CA PHE A 227 -23.16 6.95 6.90
C PHE A 227 -21.73 7.47 7.09
N ARG A 228 -21.60 8.61 7.73
CA ARG A 228 -20.37 9.15 8.30
C ARG A 228 -20.69 9.75 9.66
N LEU A 229 -19.76 9.65 10.59
CA LEU A 229 -19.86 10.39 11.85
C LEU A 229 -19.95 11.90 11.54
N PRO A 230 -20.62 12.70 12.40
CA PRO A 230 -20.56 14.15 12.31
C PRO A 230 -19.10 14.61 12.24
N PHE A 231 -18.83 15.64 11.44
CA PHE A 231 -17.46 16.09 11.19
C PHE A 231 -16.74 16.46 12.48
N GLU A 232 -17.44 17.08 13.42
CA GLU A 232 -16.95 17.54 14.73
C GLU A 232 -16.49 16.39 15.64
N GLU A 233 -17.01 15.17 15.42
CA GLU A 233 -16.54 13.98 16.17
C GLU A 233 -15.11 13.59 15.81
N VAL A 234 -14.66 13.90 14.61
CA VAL A 234 -13.35 13.51 14.09
C VAL A 234 -12.42 14.70 13.83
N TYR A 235 -12.96 15.93 13.82
CA TYR A 235 -12.20 17.16 13.58
C TYR A 235 -11.84 17.85 14.91
N ARG A 236 -10.61 18.30 15.04
CA ARG A 236 -10.13 19.12 16.15
C ARG A 236 -9.29 20.26 15.60
N HIS A 237 -9.77 21.48 15.75
CA HIS A 237 -8.98 22.69 15.54
C HIS A 237 -8.28 23.07 16.86
N LYS A 238 -6.95 23.28 16.81
CA LYS A 238 -6.15 23.69 17.97
C LYS A 238 -5.26 24.85 17.59
#